data_d38aa9804060594be1775b6f1413e363
#
_entry.id   d38aa9804060594be1775b6f1413e363
#
_cell.length_a   1.000
_cell.length_b   1.000
_cell.length_c   1.000
_cell.angle_alpha   90.00
_cell.angle_beta   90.00
_cell.angle_gamma   90.00
#
_symmetry.space_group_name_H-M   'P 1'
#
loop_
_entity.id
_entity.type
_entity.pdbx_description
1 polymer ?
#
loop_
_entity_poly.entity_id
_entity_poly.type
_entity_poly.pdbx_seq_one_letter_code
_entity_poly.pdbx_strand_id
1 'polypeptide(L)'
;MLVIRLRRTGRKKQTTYNVVVAEKARAVKGKFLEKVGSFNPTVNPKEFTYDLDRINHWIKNGAKPSDTLASLLKRDGVKDMDKFIGPRDRKRKRTKELPEKEAAPAPVAEEEAKAEEAPAEAEAES
;
A
#
# COMPACT_ATOMS: atom_id res chain seq x y z
N MET A 1 1.39 -4.17 -29.28
CA MET A 1 1.29 -2.97 -28.45
C MET A 1 2.44 -2.97 -27.45
N LEU A 2 3.23 -1.90 -27.42
CA LEU A 2 4.36 -1.74 -26.51
C LEU A 2 3.92 -1.10 -25.19
N VAL A 3 4.53 -1.55 -24.10
CA VAL A 3 4.27 -1.07 -22.74
C VAL A 3 5.59 -0.82 -22.04
N ILE A 4 5.70 0.31 -21.34
CA ILE A 4 6.82 0.59 -20.45
C ILE A 4 6.37 0.20 -19.03
N ARG A 5 7.08 -0.74 -18.42
CA ARG A 5 6.67 -1.32 -17.14
C ARG A 5 7.84 -1.64 -16.22
N LEU A 6 7.53 -1.83 -14.95
CA LEU A 6 8.47 -2.28 -13.94
C LEU A 6 8.61 -3.80 -14.00
N ARG A 7 9.83 -4.27 -14.17
CA ARG A 7 10.21 -5.67 -14.07
C ARG A 7 10.94 -5.89 -12.75
N ARG A 8 10.39 -6.74 -11.90
CA ARG A 8 11.03 -7.07 -10.64
C ARG A 8 12.34 -7.83 -10.88
N THR A 9 13.38 -7.34 -10.23
CA THR A 9 14.71 -7.95 -10.14
C THR A 9 15.10 -7.99 -8.66
N GLY A 10 16.30 -8.46 -8.36
CA GLY A 10 16.75 -8.58 -6.97
C GLY A 10 16.33 -9.90 -6.32
N ARG A 11 16.71 -10.04 -5.06
CA ARG A 11 16.51 -11.27 -4.29
C ARG A 11 15.30 -11.16 -3.35
N LYS A 12 14.98 -12.25 -2.66
CA LYS A 12 13.94 -12.29 -1.61
C LYS A 12 14.26 -11.25 -0.53
N LYS A 13 13.26 -10.48 -0.11
CA LYS A 13 13.34 -9.36 0.86
C LYS A 13 14.08 -8.10 0.38
N GLN A 14 14.85 -8.15 -0.72
CA GLN A 14 15.46 -6.98 -1.36
C GLN A 14 14.94 -6.85 -2.79
N THR A 15 13.84 -6.16 -2.95
CA THR A 15 13.19 -5.98 -4.25
C THR A 15 13.75 -4.75 -4.95
N THR A 16 14.31 -4.97 -6.12
CA THR A 16 14.65 -3.90 -7.07
C THR A 16 13.82 -4.07 -8.32
N TYR A 17 13.66 -3.00 -9.08
CA TYR A 17 12.88 -3.01 -10.31
C TYR A 17 13.67 -2.37 -11.43
N ASN A 18 13.64 -2.98 -12.60
CA ASN A 18 14.09 -2.35 -13.83
C ASN A 18 12.88 -1.77 -14.56
N VAL A 19 13.03 -0.57 -15.10
CA VAL A 19 12.06 0.01 -16.03
C VAL A 19 12.40 -0.52 -17.40
N VAL A 20 11.49 -1.24 -18.00
CA VAL A 20 11.72 -1.92 -19.29
C VAL A 20 10.59 -1.65 -20.28
N VAL A 21 10.96 -1.57 -21.54
CA VAL A 21 10.03 -1.54 -22.67
C VAL A 21 9.82 -2.96 -23.17
N ALA A 22 8.59 -3.40 -23.22
CA ALA A 22 8.26 -4.76 -23.66
C ALA A 22 6.90 -4.81 -24.35
N GLU A 23 6.63 -5.88 -25.06
CA GLU A 23 5.31 -6.16 -25.60
C GLU A 23 4.31 -6.49 -24.49
N LYS A 24 3.10 -5.96 -24.58
CA LYS A 24 2.04 -6.21 -23.58
C LYS A 24 1.71 -7.69 -23.43
N ALA A 25 1.73 -8.44 -24.52
CA ALA A 25 1.42 -9.87 -24.52
C ALA A 25 2.48 -10.73 -23.82
N ARG A 26 3.71 -10.24 -23.70
CA ARG A 26 4.78 -11.01 -23.07
C ARG A 26 4.72 -10.98 -21.56
N ALA A 27 5.14 -12.07 -20.93
CA ALA A 27 5.26 -12.16 -19.47
C ALA A 27 6.20 -11.08 -18.92
N VAL A 28 5.92 -10.57 -17.71
CA VAL A 28 6.70 -9.50 -17.06
C VAL A 28 8.17 -9.88 -16.87
N LYS A 29 8.45 -11.16 -16.59
CA LYS A 29 9.82 -11.70 -16.45
C LYS A 29 10.46 -12.10 -17.78
N GLY A 30 9.72 -12.04 -18.89
CA GLY A 30 10.16 -12.45 -20.20
C GLY A 30 11.17 -11.52 -20.86
N LYS A 31 11.41 -11.74 -22.16
CA LYS A 31 12.27 -10.86 -22.96
C LYS A 31 11.66 -9.45 -23.03
N PHE A 32 12.49 -8.45 -23.01
CA PHE A 32 12.16 -7.04 -23.16
C PHE A 32 13.01 -6.44 -24.29
N LEU A 33 12.57 -5.31 -24.83
CA LEU A 33 13.28 -4.65 -25.91
C LEU A 33 14.44 -3.81 -25.39
N GLU A 34 14.17 -2.97 -24.40
CA GLU A 34 15.13 -2.04 -23.86
C GLU A 34 14.91 -1.82 -22.36
N LYS A 35 16.01 -1.59 -21.62
CA LYS A 35 16.00 -1.14 -20.23
C LYS A 35 16.23 0.37 -20.23
N VAL A 36 15.25 1.13 -19.75
CA VAL A 36 15.28 2.60 -19.71
C VAL A 36 15.48 3.17 -18.32
N GLY A 37 15.62 2.32 -17.31
CA GLY A 37 15.86 2.79 -15.95
C GLY A 37 15.86 1.70 -14.89
N SER A 38 16.02 2.12 -13.64
CA SER A 38 15.97 1.26 -12.46
C SER A 38 15.29 1.97 -11.31
N PHE A 39 14.56 1.22 -10.49
CA PHE A 39 13.88 1.70 -9.30
C PHE A 39 14.19 0.82 -8.10
N ASN A 40 14.71 1.41 -7.06
CA ASN A 40 15.03 0.74 -5.81
C ASN A 40 14.17 1.32 -4.66
N PRO A 41 13.10 0.65 -4.25
CA PRO A 41 12.25 1.13 -3.16
C PRO A 41 12.79 0.84 -1.76
N THR A 42 13.85 0.01 -1.66
CA THR A 42 14.38 -0.46 -0.36
C THR A 42 15.29 0.56 0.30
N VAL A 43 15.91 1.42 -0.48
CA VAL A 43 16.81 2.47 0.02
C VAL A 43 15.98 3.68 0.47
N ASN A 44 16.43 4.37 1.51
CA ASN A 44 15.90 5.67 1.93
C ASN A 44 16.99 6.73 1.73
N PRO A 45 16.75 7.77 0.92
CA PRO A 45 15.57 7.99 0.07
C PRO A 45 15.44 6.95 -1.05
N LYS A 46 14.23 6.75 -1.58
CA LYS A 46 13.99 5.82 -2.69
C LYS A 46 14.74 6.29 -3.92
N GLU A 47 15.53 5.38 -4.47
CA GLU A 47 16.35 5.66 -5.64
C GLU A 47 15.58 5.31 -6.91
N PHE A 48 15.42 6.31 -7.79
CA PHE A 48 14.76 6.13 -9.08
C PHE A 48 15.62 6.79 -10.16
N THR A 49 16.29 5.96 -10.94
CA THR A 49 17.14 6.39 -12.07
C THR A 49 16.44 6.02 -13.36
N TYR A 50 16.28 6.96 -14.28
CA TYR A 50 15.64 6.72 -15.57
C TYR A 50 16.13 7.71 -16.61
N ASP A 51 16.03 7.30 -17.87
CA ASP A 51 16.35 8.11 -19.04
C ASP A 51 15.03 8.66 -19.63
N LEU A 52 14.78 9.97 -19.40
CA LEU A 52 13.58 10.63 -19.88
C LEU A 52 13.50 10.69 -21.41
N ASP A 53 14.62 10.89 -22.09
CA ASP A 53 14.64 11.03 -23.54
C ASP A 53 14.24 9.70 -24.19
N ARG A 54 14.73 8.59 -23.67
CA ARG A 54 14.36 7.25 -24.12
C ARG A 54 12.88 6.93 -23.83
N ILE A 55 12.39 7.29 -22.64
CA ILE A 55 10.97 7.10 -22.30
C ILE A 55 10.09 7.91 -23.24
N ASN A 56 10.40 9.17 -23.49
CA ASN A 56 9.66 10.03 -24.40
C ASN A 56 9.71 9.52 -25.86
N HIS A 57 10.87 9.04 -26.30
CA HIS A 57 11.02 8.42 -27.62
C HIS A 57 10.05 7.22 -27.76
N TRP A 58 10.00 6.33 -26.77
CA TRP A 58 9.10 5.18 -26.82
C TRP A 58 7.62 5.56 -26.73
N ILE A 59 7.27 6.59 -25.95
CA ILE A 59 5.91 7.13 -25.88
C ILE A 59 5.48 7.68 -27.25
N LYS A 60 6.36 8.43 -27.93
CA LYS A 60 6.11 8.92 -29.29
C LYS A 60 5.90 7.78 -30.28
N ASN A 61 6.59 6.67 -30.11
CA ASN A 61 6.43 5.45 -30.91
C ASN A 61 5.23 4.58 -30.48
N GLY A 62 4.35 5.10 -29.61
CA GLY A 62 3.11 4.44 -29.22
C GLY A 62 3.22 3.48 -28.04
N ALA A 63 4.33 3.47 -27.30
CA ALA A 63 4.43 2.71 -26.06
C ALA A 63 3.63 3.40 -24.95
N LYS A 64 2.86 2.62 -24.18
CA LYS A 64 2.09 3.14 -23.05
C LYS A 64 2.79 2.81 -21.73
N PRO A 65 3.11 3.80 -20.88
CA PRO A 65 3.58 3.53 -19.54
C PRO A 65 2.48 2.88 -18.69
N SER A 66 2.86 1.98 -17.81
CA SER A 66 1.93 1.40 -16.83
C SER A 66 1.56 2.43 -15.76
N ASP A 67 0.38 2.30 -15.15
CA ASP A 67 -0.15 3.23 -14.12
C ASP A 67 0.83 3.46 -12.97
N THR A 68 1.51 2.39 -12.53
CA THR A 68 2.50 2.47 -11.46
C THR A 68 3.70 3.30 -11.87
N LEU A 69 4.21 3.09 -13.09
CA LEU A 69 5.34 3.85 -13.62
C LEU A 69 4.96 5.31 -13.86
N ALA A 70 3.80 5.57 -14.45
CA ALA A 70 3.30 6.92 -14.65
C ALA A 70 3.16 7.69 -13.32
N SER A 71 2.70 7.01 -12.26
CA SER A 71 2.61 7.59 -10.92
C SER A 71 3.99 7.90 -10.29
N LEU A 72 5.01 7.09 -10.58
CA LEU A 72 6.38 7.36 -10.12
C LEU A 72 6.97 8.55 -10.87
N LEU A 73 6.87 8.57 -12.20
CA LEU A 73 7.35 9.67 -13.03
C LEU A 73 6.66 11.01 -12.68
N LYS A 74 5.35 10.97 -12.41
CA LYS A 74 4.62 12.15 -11.94
C LYS A 74 5.15 12.66 -10.61
N ARG A 75 5.49 11.78 -9.67
CA ARG A 75 6.08 12.16 -8.37
C ARG A 75 7.41 12.86 -8.55
N ASP A 76 8.20 12.44 -9.53
CA ASP A 76 9.49 13.06 -9.86
C ASP A 76 9.35 14.35 -10.69
N GLY A 77 8.11 14.77 -11.02
CA GLY A 77 7.82 16.03 -11.69
C GLY A 77 7.71 15.94 -13.22
N VAL A 78 7.67 14.75 -13.80
CA VAL A 78 7.47 14.61 -15.26
C VAL A 78 6.04 14.96 -15.62
N LYS A 79 5.88 15.92 -16.52
CA LYS A 79 4.58 16.40 -17.01
C LYS A 79 3.92 15.35 -17.92
N ASP A 80 2.59 15.51 -18.13
CA ASP A 80 1.79 14.67 -19.06
C ASP A 80 1.61 13.19 -18.67
N MET A 81 2.05 12.77 -17.49
CA MET A 81 1.88 11.38 -17.05
C MET A 81 0.46 11.07 -16.57
N ASP A 82 -0.35 12.09 -16.29
CA ASP A 82 -1.74 11.93 -15.83
C ASP A 82 -2.62 11.19 -16.83
N LYS A 83 -2.36 11.35 -18.14
CA LYS A 83 -3.07 10.68 -19.22
C LYS A 83 -2.99 9.16 -19.16
N PHE A 84 -1.95 8.64 -18.51
CA PHE A 84 -1.66 7.21 -18.40
C PHE A 84 -2.06 6.62 -17.06
N ILE A 85 -2.46 7.46 -16.10
CA ILE A 85 -2.90 7.03 -14.78
C ILE A 85 -4.40 6.78 -14.86
N GLY A 86 -4.79 5.49 -14.89
CA GLY A 86 -6.19 5.10 -14.82
C GLY A 86 -6.83 5.45 -13.48
N PRO A 87 -8.17 5.60 -13.43
CA PRO A 87 -8.89 5.79 -12.18
C PRO A 87 -8.59 4.60 -11.27
N ARG A 88 -7.95 4.87 -10.15
CA ARG A 88 -7.76 3.85 -9.12
C ARG A 88 -9.11 3.58 -8.48
N ASP A 89 -9.67 2.41 -8.73
CA ASP A 89 -10.80 1.91 -7.96
C ASP A 89 -10.39 1.82 -6.49
N ARG A 90 -10.65 2.89 -5.74
CA ARG A 90 -10.49 2.92 -4.28
C ARG A 90 -11.53 2.05 -3.58
N LYS A 91 -12.41 1.39 -4.32
CA LYS A 91 -13.46 0.50 -3.80
C LYS A 91 -12.97 -0.84 -3.26
N ARG A 92 -11.68 -1.14 -3.30
CA ARG A 92 -11.12 -2.09 -2.35
C ARG A 92 -10.81 -1.42 -1.00
N LYS A 93 -11.75 -0.63 -0.48
CA LYS A 93 -11.93 -0.58 0.96
C LYS A 93 -12.07 -2.04 1.37
N ARG A 94 -11.09 -2.53 2.11
CA ARG A 94 -11.31 -3.61 3.02
C ARG A 94 -12.46 -3.15 3.92
N THR A 95 -13.66 -3.48 3.55
CA THR A 95 -14.73 -3.61 4.50
C THR A 95 -14.35 -4.83 5.35
N LYS A 96 -13.39 -4.66 6.23
CA LYS A 96 -13.49 -5.27 7.52
C LYS A 96 -14.61 -4.49 8.19
N GLU A 97 -15.82 -4.83 7.87
CA GLU A 97 -16.88 -4.80 8.85
C GLU A 97 -16.36 -5.67 9.97
N LEU A 98 -15.74 -5.03 10.94
CA LEU A 98 -15.76 -5.54 12.28
C LEU A 98 -17.26 -5.71 12.55
N PRO A 99 -17.74 -6.91 12.89
CA PRO A 99 -19.08 -7.02 13.41
C PRO A 99 -19.11 -6.03 14.57
N GLU A 100 -19.93 -5.03 14.40
CA GLU A 100 -20.33 -4.12 15.46
C GLU A 100 -20.84 -5.05 16.55
N LYS A 101 -19.99 -5.22 17.55
CA LYS A 101 -20.38 -5.91 18.76
C LYS A 101 -21.42 -4.96 19.33
N GLU A 102 -22.68 -5.29 19.09
CA GLU A 102 -23.78 -4.72 19.82
C GLU A 102 -23.34 -4.63 21.26
N ALA A 103 -23.18 -3.41 21.70
CA ALA A 103 -23.02 -3.11 23.10
C ALA A 103 -24.31 -3.59 23.74
N ALA A 104 -24.26 -4.77 24.33
CA ALA A 104 -25.27 -5.21 25.24
C ALA A 104 -25.39 -4.13 26.32
N PRO A 105 -26.57 -3.62 26.59
CA PRO A 105 -26.77 -2.65 27.65
C PRO A 105 -26.35 -3.31 28.96
N ALA A 106 -25.48 -2.65 29.69
CA ALA A 106 -25.15 -3.03 31.04
C ALA A 106 -26.43 -3.09 31.85
N PRO A 107 -26.71 -4.18 32.57
CA PRO A 107 -27.77 -4.14 33.54
C PRO A 107 -27.37 -3.18 34.64
N VAL A 108 -28.18 -2.18 34.80
CA VAL A 108 -28.23 -1.33 35.97
C VAL A 108 -28.49 -2.24 37.17
N ALA A 109 -27.52 -2.47 38.00
CA ALA A 109 -27.75 -3.01 39.31
C ALA A 109 -28.09 -1.86 40.21
N GLU A 110 -29.37 -1.60 40.24
CA GLU A 110 -30.05 -1.02 41.36
C GLU A 110 -30.21 -2.14 42.38
N GLU A 111 -29.79 -1.91 43.56
CA GLU A 111 -30.33 -2.26 44.86
C GLU A 111 -29.18 -2.08 45.85
N GLU A 112 -29.16 -0.93 46.45
CA GLU A 112 -29.85 -0.62 47.69
C GLU A 112 -29.76 -1.73 48.72
N ALA A 113 -29.06 -1.30 49.70
CA ALA A 113 -29.52 -1.30 51.05
C ALA A 113 -29.38 -2.57 51.85
N LYS A 114 -28.72 -2.44 52.80
CA LYS A 114 -29.02 -2.41 54.23
C LYS A 114 -27.77 -2.89 54.92
N ALA A 115 -27.03 -2.04 55.46
CA ALA A 115 -27.19 -1.43 56.79
C ALA A 115 -27.60 -2.44 57.84
N GLU A 116 -26.84 -2.29 58.90
CA GLU A 116 -27.09 -2.88 60.20
C GLU A 116 -26.49 -4.28 60.36
N GLU A 117 -25.67 -4.57 61.24
CA GLU A 117 -25.45 -4.05 62.59
C GLU A 117 -24.14 -4.64 63.10
N ALA A 118 -23.30 -3.84 63.65
CA ALA A 118 -22.38 -4.33 64.67
C ALA A 118 -23.16 -4.62 65.93
N PRO A 119 -22.74 -5.46 66.78
CA PRO A 119 -21.84 -5.05 67.82
C PRO A 119 -20.81 -6.14 68.17
N ALA A 120 -19.63 -5.73 68.44
CA ALA A 120 -19.08 -5.46 69.75
C ALA A 120 -19.16 -6.61 70.77
N GLU A 121 -18.09 -6.68 71.46
CA GLU A 121 -17.77 -7.38 72.74
C GLU A 121 -17.15 -8.73 72.49
N ALA A 122 -16.17 -9.01 73.12
CA ALA A 122 -15.40 -8.49 74.25
C ALA A 122 -14.34 -9.51 74.57
N GLU A 123 -13.32 -8.97 75.14
CA GLU A 123 -12.56 -9.51 76.28
C GLU A 123 -11.88 -10.87 76.09
N ALA A 124 -10.70 -10.79 76.16
CA ALA A 124 -9.85 -10.76 77.33
C ALA A 124 -9.07 -12.06 77.52
N GLU A 125 -7.93 -11.81 77.95
CA GLU A 125 -7.06 -12.61 78.82
C GLU A 125 -6.36 -13.84 78.24
N SER A 126 -5.14 -13.80 78.09
CA SER A 126 -4.04 -14.04 79.02
C SER A 126 -2.72 -13.91 78.32
#